data_4c37f7fd89be5302df3250f455beeea8
#
_entry.id   4c37f7fd89be5302df3250f455beeea8
#
_cell.length_a   1.000
_cell.length_b   1.000
_cell.length_c   1.000
_cell.angle_alpha   90.00
_cell.angle_beta   90.00
_cell.angle_gamma   90.00
#
_symmetry.space_group_name_H-M   'P 1'
#
loop_
_entity.id
_entity.type
_entity.pdbx_description
1 polymer ?
#
loop_
_entity_poly.entity_id
_entity_poly.type
_entity_poly.pdbx_seq_one_letter_code
_entity_poly.pdbx_strand_id
1 'polypeptide(L)'
;MARNKSTEIKLTAYDDLFQTDESREEAKLSKIRDIPISEIDEFPDHPFKVLIDEDMEQLVESIKRNGVMTPATVRLKEDGRYELISGHRRKKACELAGLETLKCEVKDLSRDEAIIIMVESNLQRSTILPSEKAFAYKMRLEAMNRQGQRTDLTCSPMGNKLQGKKSSDELAEKVGESKNQIFRYIRLTELVPEILQMVDDRQIAFRPAVEISYLSEEQQYTLLEAMEYSDATPSLAQAIKMKKFMQDGKLTNEVIQSIMEEEKPNQKEKPAFRDERITKLIPKNVPRGAGNRFCC
;
A
#
# COMPACT_ATOMS: atom_id res chain seq x y z
N MET A 1 -34.25 -57.92 6.76
CA MET A 1 -34.21 -57.40 5.38
C MET A 1 -33.62 -55.97 5.44
N ALA A 2 -32.34 -55.86 5.21
CA ALA A 2 -31.65 -54.55 5.21
C ALA A 2 -31.55 -54.07 3.75
N ARG A 3 -32.13 -52.90 3.46
CA ARG A 3 -32.06 -52.24 2.16
C ARG A 3 -30.72 -51.47 2.05
N ASN A 4 -29.83 -51.91 1.16
CA ASN A 4 -28.65 -51.20 0.73
C ASN A 4 -29.07 -49.92 0.02
N LYS A 5 -28.63 -48.75 0.56
CA LYS A 5 -28.62 -47.48 -0.17
C LYS A 5 -27.40 -47.46 -1.07
N SER A 6 -27.60 -47.61 -2.37
CA SER A 6 -26.61 -47.38 -3.38
C SER A 6 -26.27 -45.88 -3.38
N THR A 7 -25.05 -45.53 -3.03
CA THR A 7 -24.47 -44.20 -3.22
C THR A 7 -24.24 -44.00 -4.74
N GLU A 8 -25.06 -43.15 -5.36
CA GLU A 8 -24.81 -42.69 -6.73
C GLU A 8 -23.48 -41.89 -6.76
N ILE A 9 -22.46 -42.50 -7.35
CA ILE A 9 -21.23 -41.81 -7.73
C ILE A 9 -21.58 -40.97 -8.96
N LYS A 10 -21.69 -39.65 -8.81
CA LYS A 10 -21.73 -38.71 -9.93
C LYS A 10 -20.42 -38.80 -10.64
N LEU A 11 -20.37 -39.55 -11.75
CA LEU A 11 -19.28 -39.48 -12.70
C LEU A 11 -19.30 -38.08 -13.32
N THR A 12 -18.21 -37.34 -13.16
CA THR A 12 -17.93 -36.09 -13.91
C THR A 12 -18.12 -36.41 -15.40
N ALA A 13 -18.83 -35.53 -16.08
CA ALA A 13 -19.16 -35.71 -17.49
C ALA A 13 -17.90 -35.99 -18.30
N TYR A 14 -18.00 -36.95 -19.23
CA TYR A 14 -16.90 -37.36 -20.14
C TYR A 14 -16.28 -36.18 -20.90
N ASP A 15 -17.00 -35.08 -21.05
CA ASP A 15 -16.60 -33.86 -21.73
C ASP A 15 -15.46 -33.11 -21.01
N ASP A 16 -15.31 -33.25 -19.68
CA ASP A 16 -14.23 -32.57 -18.94
C ASP A 16 -12.85 -33.22 -19.12
N LEU A 17 -12.79 -34.48 -19.56
CA LEU A 17 -11.55 -35.24 -19.73
C LEU A 17 -10.93 -35.11 -21.15
N PHE A 18 -11.69 -34.61 -22.12
CA PHE A 18 -11.28 -34.52 -23.53
C PHE A 18 -11.31 -33.09 -24.10
N GLN A 19 -11.28 -32.07 -23.24
CA GLN A 19 -11.10 -30.70 -23.73
C GLN A 19 -9.68 -30.57 -24.30
N THR A 20 -9.60 -30.33 -25.59
CA THR A 20 -8.34 -29.97 -26.26
C THR A 20 -7.85 -28.62 -25.76
N ASP A 21 -6.54 -28.37 -25.84
CA ASP A 21 -5.96 -27.07 -25.45
C ASP A 21 -6.62 -25.91 -26.21
N GLU A 22 -7.06 -26.13 -27.45
CA GLU A 22 -7.84 -25.17 -28.26
C GLU A 22 -9.20 -24.87 -27.63
N SER A 23 -9.93 -25.87 -27.15
CA SER A 23 -11.23 -25.64 -26.49
C SER A 23 -11.10 -24.98 -25.11
N ARG A 24 -9.96 -25.16 -24.44
CA ARG A 24 -9.62 -24.44 -23.21
C ARG A 24 -9.26 -22.99 -23.47
N GLU A 25 -8.58 -22.70 -24.59
CA GLU A 25 -8.30 -21.33 -25.03
C GLU A 25 -9.56 -20.63 -25.51
N GLU A 26 -10.44 -21.29 -26.24
CA GLU A 26 -11.76 -20.76 -26.61
C GLU A 26 -12.65 -20.49 -25.39
N ALA A 27 -12.64 -21.38 -24.39
CA ALA A 27 -13.34 -21.15 -23.14
C ALA A 27 -12.77 -19.97 -22.33
N LYS A 28 -11.46 -19.70 -22.45
CA LYS A 28 -10.82 -18.48 -21.90
C LYS A 28 -11.21 -17.23 -22.69
N LEU A 29 -11.23 -17.29 -24.01
CA LEU A 29 -11.64 -16.20 -24.91
C LEU A 29 -13.13 -15.85 -24.72
N SER A 30 -13.98 -16.83 -24.42
CA SER A 30 -15.41 -16.59 -24.15
C SER A 30 -15.69 -15.77 -22.89
N LYS A 31 -14.70 -15.57 -22.02
CA LYS A 31 -14.78 -14.73 -20.81
C LYS A 31 -14.46 -13.26 -21.07
N ILE A 32 -13.93 -12.92 -22.27
CA ILE A 32 -13.68 -11.54 -22.65
C ILE A 32 -14.95 -10.99 -23.31
N ARG A 33 -15.47 -9.89 -22.73
CA ARG A 33 -16.71 -9.23 -23.18
C ARG A 33 -16.51 -7.73 -23.23
N ASP A 34 -17.23 -7.08 -24.14
CA ASP A 34 -17.38 -5.63 -24.13
C ASP A 34 -18.52 -5.27 -23.16
N ILE A 35 -18.16 -4.64 -22.04
CA ILE A 35 -19.09 -4.30 -20.95
C ILE A 35 -19.32 -2.78 -20.98
N PRO A 36 -20.58 -2.30 -20.86
CA PRO A 36 -20.85 -0.89 -20.72
C PRO A 36 -20.10 -0.31 -19.53
N ILE A 37 -19.41 0.81 -19.72
CA ILE A 37 -18.62 1.46 -18.65
C ILE A 37 -19.52 1.85 -17.46
N SER A 38 -20.78 2.18 -17.75
CA SER A 38 -21.79 2.49 -16.74
C SER A 38 -22.15 1.33 -15.80
N GLU A 39 -21.90 0.08 -16.22
CA GLU A 39 -22.13 -1.12 -15.41
C GLU A 39 -20.91 -1.55 -14.60
N ILE A 40 -19.76 -0.86 -14.80
CA ILE A 40 -18.50 -1.18 -14.14
C ILE A 40 -18.28 -0.22 -12.99
N ASP A 41 -18.46 -0.71 -11.77
CA ASP A 41 -18.16 0.03 -10.54
C ASP A 41 -16.66 0.02 -10.26
N GLU A 42 -16.18 1.08 -9.62
CA GLU A 42 -14.81 1.10 -9.12
C GLU A 42 -14.69 0.24 -7.87
N PHE A 43 -13.50 -0.31 -7.64
CA PHE A 43 -13.24 -1.08 -6.43
C PHE A 43 -13.29 -0.15 -5.21
N PRO A 44 -14.12 -0.46 -4.19
CA PRO A 44 -14.18 0.35 -2.96
C PRO A 44 -12.80 0.46 -2.31
N ASP A 45 -12.46 1.66 -1.86
CA ASP A 45 -11.20 1.95 -1.16
C ASP A 45 -9.95 1.58 -1.98
N HIS A 46 -10.03 1.71 -3.33
CA HIS A 46 -8.92 1.43 -4.21
C HIS A 46 -7.71 2.33 -3.85
N PRO A 47 -6.57 1.76 -3.41
CA PRO A 47 -5.48 2.53 -2.84
C PRO A 47 -4.66 3.32 -3.88
N PHE A 48 -4.72 2.91 -5.15
CA PHE A 48 -3.87 3.48 -6.20
C PHE A 48 -4.58 4.59 -6.96
N LYS A 49 -4.01 5.79 -6.96
CA LYS A 49 -4.56 6.96 -7.65
C LYS A 49 -4.42 6.83 -9.16
N VAL A 50 -5.44 7.25 -9.90
CA VAL A 50 -5.39 7.38 -11.36
C VAL A 50 -5.06 8.83 -11.68
N LEU A 51 -3.82 9.07 -12.09
CA LEU A 51 -3.36 10.40 -12.48
C LEU A 51 -3.72 10.68 -13.93
N ILE A 52 -4.14 11.93 -14.20
CA ILE A 52 -4.34 12.44 -15.57
C ILE A 52 -3.07 13.22 -15.91
N ASP A 53 -2.13 12.51 -16.52
CA ASP A 53 -0.81 12.97 -16.91
C ASP A 53 -0.60 12.77 -18.42
N GLU A 54 0.57 13.15 -18.94
CA GLU A 54 0.93 12.96 -20.35
C GLU A 54 0.82 11.48 -20.79
N ASP A 55 1.16 10.54 -19.89
CA ASP A 55 1.00 9.10 -20.16
C ASP A 55 -0.47 8.71 -20.32
N MET A 56 -1.39 9.40 -19.63
CA MET A 56 -2.82 9.20 -19.81
C MET A 56 -3.28 9.71 -21.16
N GLU A 57 -2.80 10.86 -21.60
CA GLU A 57 -3.14 11.41 -22.92
C GLU A 57 -2.68 10.48 -24.05
N GLN A 58 -1.45 9.97 -23.94
CA GLN A 58 -0.93 8.98 -24.90
C GLN A 58 -1.77 7.69 -24.91
N LEU A 59 -2.21 7.23 -23.73
CA LEU A 59 -3.08 6.06 -23.62
C LEU A 59 -4.44 6.31 -24.28
N VAL A 60 -5.04 7.49 -24.08
CA VAL A 60 -6.30 7.90 -24.73
C VAL A 60 -6.15 7.89 -26.26
N GLU A 61 -5.07 8.46 -26.80
CA GLU A 61 -4.82 8.44 -28.24
C GLU A 61 -4.61 7.02 -28.77
N SER A 62 -3.87 6.19 -28.03
CA SER A 62 -3.67 4.78 -28.41
C SER A 62 -5.00 4.03 -28.46
N ILE A 63 -5.87 4.23 -27.46
CA ILE A 63 -7.19 3.61 -27.40
C ILE A 63 -8.09 4.09 -28.54
N LYS A 64 -8.05 5.38 -28.89
CA LYS A 64 -8.81 5.90 -30.06
C LYS A 64 -8.37 5.28 -31.37
N ARG A 65 -7.08 4.98 -31.53
CA ARG A 65 -6.52 4.41 -32.77
C ARG A 65 -6.68 2.90 -32.86
N ASN A 66 -6.40 2.18 -31.78
CA ASN A 66 -6.22 0.73 -31.77
C ASN A 66 -7.27 -0.02 -30.93
N GLY A 67 -8.14 0.71 -30.22
CA GLY A 67 -9.01 0.14 -29.21
C GLY A 67 -8.25 -0.34 -27.97
N VAL A 68 -8.94 -1.03 -27.08
CA VAL A 68 -8.35 -1.63 -25.87
C VAL A 68 -7.72 -2.97 -26.24
N MET A 69 -6.40 -3.01 -26.37
CA MET A 69 -5.65 -4.23 -26.74
C MET A 69 -5.61 -5.25 -25.62
N THR A 70 -5.35 -4.80 -24.39
CA THR A 70 -5.32 -5.67 -23.21
C THR A 70 -6.62 -5.47 -22.42
N PRO A 71 -7.44 -6.52 -22.21
CA PRO A 71 -8.71 -6.40 -21.50
C PRO A 71 -8.47 -5.98 -20.02
N ALA A 72 -9.41 -5.21 -19.48
CA ALA A 72 -9.47 -4.96 -18.04
C ALA A 72 -9.96 -6.24 -17.33
N THR A 73 -9.67 -6.38 -16.04
CA THR A 73 -10.17 -7.52 -15.26
C THR A 73 -11.27 -7.04 -14.33
N VAL A 74 -12.43 -7.70 -14.40
CA VAL A 74 -13.59 -7.41 -13.56
C VAL A 74 -14.10 -8.68 -12.89
N ARG A 75 -14.80 -8.53 -11.77
CA ARG A 75 -15.60 -9.61 -11.18
C ARG A 75 -17.09 -9.25 -11.22
N LEU A 76 -17.92 -10.27 -11.30
CA LEU A 76 -19.37 -10.10 -11.17
C LEU A 76 -19.72 -9.95 -9.68
N LYS A 77 -20.52 -8.94 -9.36
CA LYS A 77 -21.10 -8.73 -8.02
C LYS A 77 -22.44 -9.45 -7.90
N GLU A 78 -22.90 -9.63 -6.68
CA GLU A 78 -24.20 -10.26 -6.38
C GLU A 78 -25.40 -9.48 -6.94
N ASP A 79 -25.25 -8.16 -7.11
CA ASP A 79 -26.24 -7.26 -7.69
C ASP A 79 -26.31 -7.29 -9.23
N GLY A 80 -25.47 -8.12 -9.86
CA GLY A 80 -25.38 -8.26 -11.32
C GLY A 80 -24.50 -7.19 -12.01
N ARG A 81 -23.95 -6.24 -11.27
CA ARG A 81 -22.98 -5.26 -11.77
C ARG A 81 -21.56 -5.81 -11.72
N TYR A 82 -20.65 -5.16 -12.40
CA TYR A 82 -19.24 -5.54 -12.42
C TYR A 82 -18.41 -4.64 -11.53
N GLU A 83 -17.41 -5.21 -10.87
CA GLU A 83 -16.44 -4.47 -10.06
C GLU A 83 -15.06 -4.58 -10.70
N LEU A 84 -14.40 -3.45 -10.92
CA LEU A 84 -13.12 -3.36 -11.60
C LEU A 84 -11.96 -3.76 -10.67
N ILE A 85 -11.25 -4.82 -11.01
CA ILE A 85 -10.09 -5.31 -10.25
C ILE A 85 -8.78 -4.73 -10.79
N SER A 86 -8.63 -4.70 -12.13
CA SER A 86 -7.44 -4.19 -12.79
C SER A 86 -7.80 -3.48 -14.09
N GLY A 87 -7.10 -2.38 -14.37
CA GLY A 87 -7.31 -1.59 -15.58
C GLY A 87 -7.99 -0.25 -15.35
N HIS A 88 -7.92 0.34 -14.16
CA HIS A 88 -8.51 1.65 -13.82
C HIS A 88 -8.05 2.76 -14.78
N ARG A 89 -6.75 2.80 -15.16
CA ARG A 89 -6.28 3.76 -16.17
C ARG A 89 -6.91 3.53 -17.54
N ARG A 90 -7.16 2.28 -17.93
CA ARG A 90 -7.83 1.94 -19.22
C ARG A 90 -9.31 2.34 -19.20
N LYS A 91 -10.02 2.08 -18.09
CA LYS A 91 -11.40 2.55 -17.94
C LYS A 91 -11.45 4.07 -18.08
N LYS A 92 -10.59 4.78 -17.33
CA LYS A 92 -10.53 6.25 -17.39
C LYS A 92 -10.19 6.78 -18.77
N ALA A 93 -9.25 6.15 -19.46
CA ALA A 93 -8.88 6.53 -20.81
C ALA A 93 -10.01 6.25 -21.84
N CYS A 94 -10.80 5.18 -21.67
CA CYS A 94 -12.00 4.92 -22.49
C CYS A 94 -13.07 6.00 -22.26
N GLU A 95 -13.32 6.40 -21.00
CA GLU A 95 -14.22 7.51 -20.68
C GLU A 95 -13.79 8.81 -21.39
N LEU A 96 -12.50 9.16 -21.29
CA LEU A 96 -11.92 10.35 -21.94
C LEU A 96 -11.92 10.24 -23.47
N ALA A 97 -11.83 9.03 -24.01
CA ALA A 97 -11.92 8.78 -25.45
C ALA A 97 -13.36 8.82 -25.98
N GLY A 98 -14.38 8.87 -25.10
CA GLY A 98 -15.80 8.86 -25.47
C GLY A 98 -16.32 7.48 -25.88
N LEU A 99 -15.70 6.40 -25.40
CA LEU A 99 -16.17 5.03 -25.63
C LEU A 99 -17.22 4.65 -24.58
N GLU A 100 -18.28 3.98 -25.03
CA GLU A 100 -19.36 3.54 -24.15
C GLU A 100 -19.08 2.18 -23.48
N THR A 101 -18.18 1.39 -24.07
CA THR A 101 -17.86 0.04 -23.60
C THR A 101 -16.37 -0.12 -23.31
N LEU A 102 -16.05 -1.02 -22.40
CA LEU A 102 -14.69 -1.44 -22.07
C LEU A 102 -14.56 -2.95 -22.30
N LYS A 103 -13.50 -3.36 -23.01
CA LYS A 103 -13.17 -4.77 -23.16
C LYS A 103 -12.66 -5.33 -21.82
N CYS A 104 -13.39 -6.30 -21.25
CA CYS A 104 -13.13 -6.85 -19.92
C CYS A 104 -13.04 -8.37 -19.95
N GLU A 105 -12.11 -8.90 -19.14
CA GLU A 105 -12.08 -10.31 -18.75
C GLU A 105 -12.88 -10.47 -17.45
N VAL A 106 -13.97 -11.23 -17.50
CA VAL A 106 -14.82 -11.50 -16.33
C VAL A 106 -14.25 -12.69 -15.58
N LYS A 107 -13.87 -12.50 -14.31
CA LYS A 107 -13.39 -13.57 -13.42
C LYS A 107 -14.39 -13.81 -12.30
N ASP A 108 -14.59 -15.09 -12.01
CA ASP A 108 -15.36 -15.52 -10.83
C ASP A 108 -14.41 -15.53 -9.63
N LEU A 109 -14.47 -14.48 -8.83
CA LEU A 109 -13.56 -14.24 -7.71
C LEU A 109 -14.36 -13.78 -6.49
N SER A 110 -13.99 -14.28 -5.34
CA SER A 110 -14.41 -13.69 -4.07
C SER A 110 -13.82 -12.28 -3.90
N ARG A 111 -14.39 -11.49 -2.98
CA ARG A 111 -13.87 -10.14 -2.70
C ARG A 111 -12.41 -10.17 -2.22
N ASP A 112 -12.04 -11.13 -1.38
CA ASP A 112 -10.68 -11.24 -0.84
C ASP A 112 -9.66 -11.63 -1.93
N GLU A 113 -10.02 -12.54 -2.84
CA GLU A 113 -9.19 -12.87 -4.01
C GLU A 113 -9.01 -11.67 -4.94
N ALA A 114 -10.09 -10.92 -5.15
CA ALA A 114 -10.04 -9.70 -5.97
C ALA A 114 -9.08 -8.65 -5.37
N ILE A 115 -9.09 -8.45 -4.04
CA ILE A 115 -8.15 -7.56 -3.34
C ILE A 115 -6.70 -8.01 -3.57
N ILE A 116 -6.43 -9.30 -3.41
CA ILE A 116 -5.08 -9.84 -3.59
C ILE A 116 -4.58 -9.59 -5.01
N ILE A 117 -5.39 -9.91 -6.02
CA ILE A 117 -5.02 -9.70 -7.44
C ILE A 117 -4.85 -8.21 -7.76
N MET A 118 -5.74 -7.35 -7.26
CA MET A 118 -5.67 -5.92 -7.45
C MET A 118 -4.35 -5.35 -6.89
N VAL A 119 -4.00 -5.71 -5.67
CA VAL A 119 -2.76 -5.26 -5.04
C VAL A 119 -1.54 -5.81 -5.78
N GLU A 120 -1.50 -7.10 -6.10
CA GLU A 120 -0.39 -7.73 -6.83
C GLU A 120 -0.13 -7.07 -8.19
N SER A 121 -1.18 -6.79 -8.95
CA SER A 121 -1.07 -6.16 -10.27
C SER A 121 -0.52 -4.73 -10.23
N ASN A 122 -0.72 -4.02 -9.11
CA ASN A 122 -0.26 -2.65 -8.95
C ASN A 122 1.11 -2.52 -8.25
N LEU A 123 1.49 -3.50 -7.39
CA LEU A 123 2.80 -3.49 -6.74
C LEU A 123 3.99 -3.65 -7.70
N GLN A 124 3.73 -4.06 -8.95
CA GLN A 124 4.75 -4.16 -10.00
C GLN A 124 5.05 -2.82 -10.69
N ARG A 125 4.34 -1.74 -10.35
CA ARG A 125 4.60 -0.41 -10.91
C ARG A 125 5.95 0.11 -10.44
N SER A 126 6.65 0.83 -11.31
CA SER A 126 7.95 1.43 -11.01
C SER A 126 7.89 2.53 -9.96
N THR A 127 6.76 3.23 -9.89
CA THR A 127 6.55 4.35 -8.96
C THR A 127 5.23 4.15 -8.23
N ILE A 128 5.29 3.96 -6.91
CA ILE A 128 4.14 3.81 -6.02
C ILE A 128 4.35 4.76 -4.84
N LEU A 129 3.33 5.54 -4.52
CA LEU A 129 3.39 6.47 -3.39
C LEU A 129 3.44 5.72 -2.05
N PRO A 130 4.06 6.30 -1.00
CA PRO A 130 4.07 5.71 0.34
C PRO A 130 2.68 5.42 0.88
N SER A 131 1.71 6.31 0.66
CA SER A 131 0.30 6.11 1.03
C SER A 131 -0.32 4.93 0.30
N GLU A 132 -0.11 4.83 -1.01
CA GLU A 132 -0.63 3.72 -1.82
C GLU A 132 -0.11 2.37 -1.33
N LYS A 133 1.20 2.28 -1.05
CA LYS A 133 1.80 1.07 -0.45
C LYS A 133 1.20 0.75 0.92
N ALA A 134 0.98 1.76 1.75
CA ALA A 134 0.44 1.60 3.09
C ALA A 134 -0.96 0.96 3.06
N PHE A 135 -1.88 1.52 2.30
CA PHE A 135 -3.24 0.99 2.16
C PHE A 135 -3.27 -0.35 1.43
N ALA A 136 -2.46 -0.53 0.37
CA ALA A 136 -2.37 -1.78 -0.36
C ALA A 136 -1.90 -2.94 0.53
N TYR A 137 -0.87 -2.74 1.35
CA TYR A 137 -0.39 -3.77 2.27
C TYR A 137 -1.41 -4.07 3.38
N LYS A 138 -2.09 -3.05 3.92
CA LYS A 138 -3.15 -3.22 4.91
C LYS A 138 -4.28 -4.07 4.34
N MET A 139 -4.84 -3.68 3.20
CA MET A 139 -5.94 -4.39 2.53
C MET A 139 -5.58 -5.84 2.20
N ARG A 140 -4.38 -6.07 1.66
CA ARG A 140 -3.92 -7.41 1.31
C ARG A 140 -3.75 -8.30 2.53
N LEU A 141 -3.11 -7.78 3.60
CA LEU A 141 -2.92 -8.54 4.83
C LEU A 141 -4.24 -8.92 5.48
N GLU A 142 -5.22 -8.01 5.47
CA GLU A 142 -6.57 -8.27 5.97
C GLU A 142 -7.30 -9.32 5.13
N ALA A 143 -7.21 -9.25 3.80
CA ALA A 143 -7.81 -10.23 2.89
C ALA A 143 -7.21 -11.63 3.10
N MET A 144 -5.88 -11.74 3.20
CA MET A 144 -5.19 -13.00 3.46
C MET A 144 -5.57 -13.59 4.83
N ASN A 145 -5.70 -12.76 5.86
CA ASN A 145 -6.12 -13.22 7.19
C ASN A 145 -7.57 -13.73 7.19
N ARG A 146 -8.48 -13.09 6.45
CA ARG A 146 -9.87 -13.57 6.31
C ARG A 146 -9.94 -14.89 5.56
N GLN A 147 -9.14 -15.09 4.51
CA GLN A 147 -9.04 -16.38 3.80
C GLN A 147 -8.49 -17.49 4.71
N GLY A 148 -7.45 -17.20 5.51
CA GLY A 148 -6.87 -18.15 6.46
C GLY A 148 -7.88 -18.62 7.51
N GLN A 149 -8.72 -17.73 8.03
CA GLN A 149 -9.79 -18.08 8.98
C GLN A 149 -10.86 -18.98 8.38
N ARG A 150 -11.19 -18.83 7.08
CA ARG A 150 -12.17 -19.68 6.38
C ARG A 150 -11.67 -21.11 6.18
N THR A 151 -10.38 -21.28 5.91
CA THR A 151 -9.77 -22.62 5.76
C THR A 151 -9.71 -23.38 7.09
N ASP A 152 -9.52 -22.70 8.22
CA ASP A 152 -9.51 -23.34 9.55
C ASP A 152 -10.88 -23.91 9.97
N LEU A 153 -11.98 -23.37 9.44
CA LEU A 153 -13.34 -23.86 9.71
C LEU A 153 -13.70 -25.15 8.91
N THR A 154 -12.95 -25.46 7.87
CA THR A 154 -13.20 -26.63 7.00
C THR A 154 -12.27 -27.82 7.27
N CYS A 155 -11.23 -27.65 8.10
CA CYS A 155 -10.31 -28.72 8.47
C CYS A 155 -10.82 -29.49 9.69
N SER A 156 -11.16 -30.77 9.50
CA SER A 156 -11.39 -31.73 10.59
C SER A 156 -10.22 -31.81 11.56
N PRO A 157 -10.44 -32.09 12.86
CA PRO A 157 -9.43 -32.03 13.92
C PRO A 157 -8.35 -33.12 13.89
N MET A 158 -8.14 -33.78 12.76
CA MET A 158 -7.18 -34.87 12.62
C MET A 158 -6.27 -34.65 11.40
N GLY A 159 -5.28 -33.81 11.57
CA GLY A 159 -4.23 -33.65 10.56
C GLY A 159 -3.23 -32.59 10.95
N ASN A 160 -1.99 -33.03 11.16
CA ASN A 160 -0.75 -32.28 11.26
C ASN A 160 -0.91 -30.75 11.17
N LYS A 161 -0.53 -30.06 12.24
CA LYS A 161 -0.18 -28.63 12.20
C LYS A 161 0.90 -28.42 11.12
N LEU A 162 0.48 -28.33 9.87
CA LEU A 162 1.27 -27.64 8.86
C LEU A 162 1.43 -26.23 9.41
N GLN A 163 2.65 -25.89 9.82
CA GLN A 163 3.03 -24.50 10.19
C GLN A 163 2.86 -23.67 8.91
N GLY A 164 1.62 -23.18 8.68
CA GLY A 164 1.34 -22.24 7.62
C GLY A 164 2.22 -21.00 7.86
N LYS A 165 2.98 -20.59 6.84
CA LYS A 165 3.66 -19.30 6.86
C LYS A 165 2.63 -18.25 7.26
N LYS A 166 2.96 -17.37 8.21
CA LYS A 166 2.07 -16.27 8.57
C LYS A 166 1.83 -15.40 7.35
N SER A 167 0.61 -14.93 7.13
CA SER A 167 0.22 -14.07 5.99
C SER A 167 1.21 -12.91 5.74
N SER A 168 1.78 -12.37 6.83
CA SER A 168 2.80 -11.31 6.75
C SER A 168 4.15 -11.78 6.20
N ASP A 169 4.52 -13.05 6.40
CA ASP A 169 5.78 -13.59 5.89
C ASP A 169 5.64 -13.93 4.40
N GLU A 170 4.48 -14.43 4.00
CA GLU A 170 4.15 -14.65 2.58
C GLU A 170 4.11 -13.32 1.80
N LEU A 171 3.50 -12.29 2.37
CA LEU A 171 3.49 -10.96 1.77
C LEU A 171 4.90 -10.42 1.61
N ALA A 172 5.76 -10.54 2.64
CA ALA A 172 7.14 -10.08 2.63
C ALA A 172 7.97 -10.76 1.51
N GLU A 173 7.81 -12.07 1.35
CA GLU A 173 8.50 -12.83 0.31
C GLU A 173 8.06 -12.42 -1.10
N LYS A 174 6.76 -12.23 -1.33
CA LYS A 174 6.21 -11.82 -2.63
C LYS A 174 6.60 -10.41 -3.05
N VAL A 175 6.71 -9.49 -2.09
CA VAL A 175 7.03 -8.07 -2.37
C VAL A 175 8.52 -7.80 -2.34
N GLY A 176 9.32 -8.69 -1.75
CA GLY A 176 10.77 -8.50 -1.58
C GLY A 176 11.13 -7.46 -0.51
N GLU A 177 10.19 -7.10 0.37
CA GLU A 177 10.42 -6.19 1.49
C GLU A 177 10.44 -6.96 2.81
N SER A 178 11.16 -6.44 3.83
CA SER A 178 11.13 -7.07 5.15
C SER A 178 9.77 -6.90 5.82
N LYS A 179 9.37 -7.88 6.63
CA LYS A 179 8.14 -7.83 7.43
C LYS A 179 8.02 -6.51 8.24
N ASN A 180 9.12 -6.10 8.87
CA ASN A 180 9.16 -4.86 9.62
C ASN A 180 8.89 -3.63 8.74
N GLN A 181 9.36 -3.64 7.50
CA GLN A 181 9.12 -2.56 6.55
C GLN A 181 7.65 -2.49 6.14
N ILE A 182 7.02 -3.64 5.89
CA ILE A 182 5.58 -3.74 5.59
C ILE A 182 4.75 -3.15 6.73
N PHE A 183 5.03 -3.53 7.98
CA PHE A 183 4.30 -2.97 9.13
C PHE A 183 4.54 -1.47 9.32
N ARG A 184 5.74 -0.96 8.97
CA ARG A 184 5.99 0.49 8.96
C ARG A 184 5.17 1.21 7.90
N TYR A 185 5.01 0.64 6.70
CA TYR A 185 4.10 1.20 5.69
C TYR A 185 2.66 1.17 6.20
N ILE A 186 2.16 0.02 6.68
CA ILE A 186 0.80 -0.08 7.23
C ILE A 186 0.58 0.96 8.32
N ARG A 187 1.59 1.25 9.14
CA ARG A 187 1.48 2.26 10.19
C ARG A 187 1.17 3.67 9.66
N LEU A 188 1.56 4.00 8.43
CA LEU A 188 1.22 5.30 7.82
C LEU A 188 -0.28 5.49 7.60
N THR A 189 -1.09 4.42 7.58
CA THR A 189 -2.56 4.53 7.46
C THR A 189 -3.22 5.17 8.68
N GLU A 190 -2.49 5.36 9.76
CA GLU A 190 -2.95 6.03 10.99
C GLU A 190 -2.63 7.53 11.00
N LEU A 191 -2.02 8.04 9.93
CA LEU A 191 -1.76 9.48 9.78
C LEU A 191 -3.03 10.19 9.30
N VAL A 192 -3.20 11.44 9.74
CA VAL A 192 -4.21 12.33 9.18
C VAL A 192 -3.90 12.59 7.69
N PRO A 193 -4.93 12.82 6.84
CA PRO A 193 -4.76 12.91 5.40
C PRO A 193 -3.73 13.96 4.97
N GLU A 194 -3.67 15.10 5.66
CA GLU A 194 -2.77 16.20 5.35
C GLU A 194 -1.31 15.81 5.56
N ILE A 195 -0.99 15.16 6.69
CA ILE A 195 0.38 14.69 6.98
C ILE A 195 0.74 13.56 6.00
N LEU A 196 -0.18 12.67 5.69
CA LEU A 196 0.04 11.59 4.73
C LEU A 196 0.33 12.14 3.32
N GLN A 197 -0.37 13.21 2.90
CA GLN A 197 -0.08 13.89 1.64
C GLN A 197 1.32 14.52 1.65
N MET A 198 1.73 15.14 2.77
CA MET A 198 3.11 15.68 2.91
C MET A 198 4.19 14.58 2.80
N VAL A 199 3.87 13.34 3.19
CA VAL A 199 4.77 12.18 3.00
C VAL A 199 4.85 11.80 1.52
N ASP A 200 3.72 11.78 0.81
CA ASP A 200 3.66 11.51 -0.62
C ASP A 200 4.42 12.57 -1.43
N ASP A 201 4.31 13.84 -1.03
CA ASP A 201 5.02 14.99 -1.61
C ASP A 201 6.49 15.09 -1.19
N ARG A 202 6.98 14.12 -0.38
CA ARG A 202 8.36 14.06 0.13
C ARG A 202 8.77 15.24 1.02
N GLN A 203 7.82 15.99 1.55
CA GLN A 203 8.07 17.05 2.53
C GLN A 203 8.44 16.46 3.89
N ILE A 204 7.77 15.35 4.27
CA ILE A 204 8.11 14.58 5.46
C ILE A 204 8.74 13.25 5.02
N ALA A 205 9.92 12.94 5.56
CA ALA A 205 10.57 11.67 5.28
C ALA A 205 9.82 10.49 5.91
N PHE A 206 9.94 9.31 5.30
CA PHE A 206 9.24 8.09 5.72
C PHE A 206 9.43 7.74 7.21
N ARG A 207 10.66 7.80 7.73
CA ARG A 207 10.93 7.43 9.12
C ARG A 207 10.28 8.36 10.15
N PRO A 208 10.41 9.69 10.06
CA PRO A 208 9.65 10.61 10.90
C PRO A 208 8.13 10.36 10.84
N ALA A 209 7.58 10.15 9.64
CA ALA A 209 6.16 9.89 9.45
C ALA A 209 5.69 8.64 10.21
N VAL A 210 6.46 7.56 10.20
CA VAL A 210 6.17 6.35 11.01
C VAL A 210 6.15 6.65 12.51
N GLU A 211 7.04 7.51 13.01
CA GLU A 211 7.02 7.87 14.43
C GLU A 211 5.85 8.81 14.79
N ILE A 212 5.48 9.72 13.88
CA ILE A 212 4.32 10.61 14.02
C ILE A 212 3.01 9.81 14.04
N SER A 213 2.90 8.74 13.27
CA SER A 213 1.69 7.91 13.22
C SER A 213 1.30 7.24 14.55
N TYR A 214 2.14 7.31 15.58
CA TYR A 214 1.80 6.86 16.92
C TYR A 214 1.06 7.92 17.73
N LEU A 215 1.10 9.19 17.31
CA LEU A 215 0.38 10.29 17.96
C LEU A 215 -1.13 10.14 17.76
N SER A 216 -1.92 10.66 18.68
CA SER A 216 -3.38 10.75 18.49
C SER A 216 -3.72 11.73 17.35
N GLU A 217 -4.91 11.60 16.82
CA GLU A 217 -5.38 12.47 15.74
C GLU A 217 -5.31 13.97 16.13
N GLU A 218 -5.74 14.33 17.36
CA GLU A 218 -5.62 15.69 17.90
C GLU A 218 -4.16 16.17 17.94
N GLN A 219 -3.24 15.31 18.40
CA GLN A 219 -1.82 15.64 18.47
C GLN A 219 -1.19 15.80 17.09
N GLN A 220 -1.67 15.05 16.10
CA GLN A 220 -1.23 15.19 14.72
C GLN A 220 -1.70 16.52 14.12
N TYR A 221 -2.92 16.96 14.39
CA TYR A 221 -3.39 18.30 13.96
C TYR A 221 -2.63 19.42 14.67
N THR A 222 -2.38 19.30 15.98
CA THR A 222 -1.53 20.26 16.69
C THR A 222 -0.11 20.33 16.11
N LEU A 223 0.45 19.17 15.72
CA LEU A 223 1.75 19.14 15.04
C LEU A 223 1.69 19.82 13.67
N LEU A 224 0.59 19.65 12.93
CA LEU A 224 0.40 20.31 11.65
C LEU A 224 0.39 21.84 11.80
N GLU A 225 -0.35 22.37 12.77
CA GLU A 225 -0.34 23.80 13.11
C GLU A 225 1.07 24.29 13.51
N ALA A 226 1.81 23.50 14.28
CA ALA A 226 3.18 23.84 14.67
C ALA A 226 4.15 23.83 13.50
N MET A 227 3.94 22.93 12.51
CA MET A 227 4.71 22.91 11.25
C MET A 227 4.45 24.15 10.40
N GLU A 228 3.17 24.55 10.28
CA GLU A 228 2.79 25.77 9.56
C GLU A 228 3.38 27.01 10.22
N TYR A 229 3.31 27.11 11.55
CA TYR A 229 3.87 28.23 12.30
C TYR A 229 5.39 28.35 12.17
N SER A 230 6.11 27.22 12.20
CA SER A 230 7.58 27.19 12.14
C SER A 230 8.16 27.12 10.73
N ASP A 231 7.31 27.02 9.70
CA ASP A 231 7.69 26.73 8.31
C ASP A 231 8.71 25.59 8.21
N ALA A 232 8.49 24.53 8.99
CA ALA A 232 9.44 23.43 9.13
C ALA A 232 8.76 22.10 9.42
N THR A 233 9.27 21.05 8.80
CA THR A 233 8.82 19.66 9.06
C THR A 233 9.66 19.01 10.16
N PRO A 234 9.11 18.10 10.98
CA PRO A 234 9.83 17.48 12.07
C PRO A 234 10.96 16.57 11.60
N SER A 235 12.10 16.65 12.25
CA SER A 235 13.18 15.70 12.09
C SER A 235 12.86 14.36 12.76
N LEU A 236 13.61 13.30 12.41
CA LEU A 236 13.45 11.99 13.06
C LEU A 236 13.64 12.07 14.58
N ALA A 237 14.60 12.88 15.06
CA ALA A 237 14.85 13.03 16.48
C ALA A 237 13.67 13.71 17.21
N GLN A 238 13.08 14.73 16.60
CA GLN A 238 11.89 15.42 17.11
C GLN A 238 10.69 14.48 17.14
N ALA A 239 10.44 13.71 16.06
CA ALA A 239 9.35 12.74 15.99
C ALA A 239 9.49 11.64 17.04
N ILE A 240 10.68 11.07 17.25
CA ILE A 240 10.94 10.09 18.32
C ILE A 240 10.69 10.71 19.70
N LYS A 241 11.12 11.96 19.90
CA LYS A 241 10.92 12.68 21.16
C LYS A 241 9.43 12.89 21.45
N MET A 242 8.65 13.34 20.47
CA MET A 242 7.20 13.50 20.59
C MET A 242 6.51 12.18 20.94
N LYS A 243 6.85 11.09 20.22
CA LYS A 243 6.33 9.75 20.51
C LYS A 243 6.64 9.33 21.97
N LYS A 244 7.85 9.56 22.45
CA LYS A 244 8.21 9.25 23.84
C LYS A 244 7.38 10.04 24.85
N PHE A 245 7.22 11.36 24.64
CA PHE A 245 6.38 12.19 25.50
C PHE A 245 4.91 11.76 25.46
N MET A 246 4.42 11.31 24.31
CA MET A 246 3.07 10.75 24.19
C MET A 246 2.94 9.45 25.00
N GLN A 247 3.91 8.53 24.92
CA GLN A 247 3.92 7.30 25.70
C GLN A 247 3.96 7.55 27.21
N ASP A 248 4.67 8.61 27.63
CA ASP A 248 4.76 9.05 29.03
C ASP A 248 3.51 9.85 29.48
N GLY A 249 2.53 10.08 28.60
CA GLY A 249 1.31 10.85 28.88
C GLY A 249 1.57 12.35 29.11
N LYS A 250 2.69 12.88 28.60
CA LYS A 250 3.17 14.26 28.84
C LYS A 250 3.21 15.13 27.59
N LEU A 251 2.67 14.64 26.47
CA LEU A 251 2.67 15.40 25.22
C LEU A 251 1.50 16.38 25.21
N THR A 252 1.77 17.62 25.58
CA THR A 252 0.83 18.76 25.48
C THR A 252 1.14 19.58 24.21
N ASN A 253 0.22 20.50 23.85
CA ASN A 253 0.40 21.36 22.69
C ASN A 253 1.66 22.24 22.82
N GLU A 254 1.93 22.77 24.04
CA GLU A 254 3.13 23.56 24.29
C GLU A 254 4.42 22.73 24.14
N VAL A 255 4.37 21.44 24.49
CA VAL A 255 5.52 20.54 24.34
C VAL A 255 5.77 20.25 22.85
N ILE A 256 4.73 20.06 22.04
CA ILE A 256 4.88 19.88 20.59
C ILE A 256 5.53 21.11 19.98
N GLN A 257 5.04 22.30 20.33
CA GLN A 257 5.57 23.57 19.85
C GLN A 257 7.03 23.78 20.27
N SER A 258 7.35 23.53 21.53
CA SER A 258 8.73 23.62 22.04
C SER A 258 9.69 22.65 21.35
N ILE A 259 9.23 21.42 21.03
CA ILE A 259 10.04 20.44 20.29
C ILE A 259 10.28 20.89 18.84
N MET A 260 9.28 21.52 18.19
CA MET A 260 9.42 22.03 16.83
C MET A 260 10.38 23.22 16.74
N GLU A 261 10.42 24.08 17.76
CA GLU A 261 11.33 25.24 17.86
C GLU A 261 12.77 24.85 18.19
N GLU A 262 13.04 23.59 18.63
CA GLU A 262 14.39 23.13 18.91
C GLU A 262 15.26 23.15 17.64
N GLU A 263 16.47 23.72 17.73
CA GLU A 263 17.44 23.70 16.64
C GLU A 263 17.74 22.26 16.19
N LYS A 264 17.53 22.00 14.89
CA LYS A 264 17.83 20.68 14.31
C LYS A 264 19.34 20.40 14.41
N PRO A 265 19.75 19.17 14.78
CA PRO A 265 21.16 18.80 14.92
C PRO A 265 22.02 19.09 13.67
N ASN A 266 21.39 19.13 12.48
CA ASN A 266 22.05 19.40 11.21
C ASN A 266 22.25 20.91 10.94
N GLN A 267 21.57 21.80 11.68
CA GLN A 267 21.69 23.25 11.58
C GLN A 267 22.77 23.81 12.51
N LYS A 268 23.27 23.01 13.44
CA LYS A 268 24.43 23.41 14.26
C LYS A 268 25.65 23.47 13.33
N GLU A 269 26.17 24.66 13.13
CA GLU A 269 27.44 24.85 12.46
C GLU A 269 28.50 24.00 13.16
N LYS A 270 28.97 22.96 12.48
CA LYS A 270 30.14 22.22 12.98
C LYS A 270 31.37 23.06 12.63
N PRO A 271 32.10 23.60 13.60
CA PRO A 271 33.34 24.30 13.30
C PRO A 271 34.27 23.30 12.60
N ALA A 272 34.41 23.45 11.29
CA ALA A 272 35.33 22.64 10.49
C ALA A 272 36.68 23.39 10.49
N PHE A 273 37.56 22.99 11.39
CA PHE A 273 38.96 23.49 11.35
C PHE A 273 39.66 22.79 10.18
N ARG A 274 39.82 23.52 9.06
CA ARG A 274 40.53 23.04 7.85
C ARG A 274 42.05 23.15 7.95
N ASP A 275 42.57 23.87 8.98
CA ASP A 275 44.01 24.06 9.15
C ASP A 275 44.58 22.88 9.99
N GLU A 276 45.54 22.15 9.40
CA GLU A 276 46.22 21.02 10.06
C GLU A 276 46.97 21.46 11.33
N ARG A 277 47.39 22.72 11.46
CA ARG A 277 48.06 23.27 12.65
C ARG A 277 47.09 23.30 13.84
N ILE A 278 45.84 23.69 13.60
CA ILE A 278 44.79 23.75 14.63
C ILE A 278 44.35 22.33 15.03
N THR A 279 44.26 21.44 14.06
CA THR A 279 43.84 20.05 14.33
C THR A 279 44.86 19.28 15.18
N LYS A 280 46.15 19.63 15.09
CA LYS A 280 47.23 19.04 15.90
C LYS A 280 47.26 19.56 17.34
N LEU A 281 46.65 20.70 17.61
CA LEU A 281 46.56 21.27 18.95
C LEU A 281 45.36 20.77 19.77
N ILE A 282 44.40 20.12 19.13
CA ILE A 282 43.22 19.57 19.81
C ILE A 282 43.56 18.22 20.41
N PRO A 283 43.48 18.02 21.73
CA PRO A 283 43.74 16.73 22.37
C PRO A 283 42.74 15.68 21.84
N LYS A 284 43.22 14.43 21.56
CA LYS A 284 42.45 13.35 21.00
C LYS A 284 41.26 12.90 21.85
N ASN A 285 41.17 13.31 23.12
CA ASN A 285 40.15 12.90 24.10
C ASN A 285 39.13 13.98 24.45
N VAL A 286 39.03 15.08 23.69
CA VAL A 286 37.97 16.08 23.91
C VAL A 286 36.66 15.59 23.31
N PRO A 287 35.56 15.43 24.09
CA PRO A 287 34.27 15.07 23.55
C PRO A 287 33.83 16.15 22.53
N ARG A 288 33.30 15.72 21.40
CA ARG A 288 32.90 16.53 20.25
C ARG A 288 31.78 17.56 20.57
N GLY A 289 31.94 18.36 21.55
CA GLY A 289 31.01 19.40 22.00
C GLY A 289 31.65 20.49 22.85
N ALA A 290 32.92 20.31 23.21
CA ALA A 290 33.63 21.26 24.10
C ALA A 290 34.45 22.36 23.37
N GLY A 291 34.40 22.38 22.03
CA GLY A 291 35.20 23.31 21.21
C GLY A 291 34.88 24.82 21.40
N ASN A 292 33.71 25.13 21.96
CA ASN A 292 33.33 26.56 22.15
C ASN A 292 33.82 27.21 23.46
N ARG A 293 34.58 26.49 24.29
CA ARG A 293 35.08 27.06 25.57
C ARG A 293 36.54 27.48 25.54
N PHE A 294 37.25 27.38 24.42
CA PHE A 294 38.68 27.68 24.32
C PHE A 294 38.99 28.85 23.38
N CYS A 295 38.02 29.67 22.99
CA CYS A 295 38.24 30.94 22.34
C CYS A 295 37.97 32.08 23.35
N CYS A 296 38.95 32.40 24.18
CA CYS A 296 39.16 33.66 24.85
C CYS A 296 40.66 33.99 24.77
#